data_c4cabf76d36f4443bf39de8a13281cc5
#
_entry.id   c4cabf76d36f4443bf39de8a13281cc5
#
_cell.length_a   1.000
_cell.length_b   1.000
_cell.length_c   1.000
_cell.angle_alpha   90.00
_cell.angle_beta   90.00
_cell.angle_gamma   90.00
#
_symmetry.space_group_name_H-M   'P 1'
#
loop_
_entity.id
_entity.type
_entity.pdbx_description
1 polymer ?
#
loop_
_entity_poly.entity_id
_entity_poly.type
_entity_poly.pdbx_seq_one_letter_code
_entity_poly.pdbx_strand_id
1 'polypeptide(L)'
;MNAAAALPQPLPADVRLMRAVANAVFVLAALAVVVGALWWVARLPIFAIRAIRIDGDVARNSATTIRANVAPKLKGSFFTLNLAQTRAAFEAVPWVRRAVVHRVWPDRLSVRLEEHRAAALWHADDGNDRLVNTQGEVFEANVGDVEDDALPTFSGAEGTSAHMLAMYQRLQPVFAKLDMTIDTLNLSGRGSWRVEFDSGADIELGRGTDDEVLARSERFVRTLTQVTQRYQRPLQYADLRHADGYAVKLKGITTSDAPAAGKKRN
;
A
#
# COMPACT_ATOMS: atom_id res chain seq x y z
N MET A 1 85.57 -44.07 -19.54
CA MET A 1 85.48 -42.94 -18.62
C MET A 1 83.97 -42.57 -18.48
N ASN A 2 83.30 -43.08 -17.40
CA ASN A 2 81.88 -42.79 -17.12
C ASN A 2 81.83 -41.56 -16.25
N ALA A 3 81.32 -40.45 -16.78
CA ALA A 3 80.96 -39.30 -15.99
C ALA A 3 79.63 -39.61 -15.23
N ALA A 4 79.75 -39.87 -13.95
CA ALA A 4 78.62 -40.06 -13.08
C ALA A 4 77.83 -38.70 -13.00
N ALA A 5 76.59 -38.67 -13.53
CA ALA A 5 75.70 -37.53 -13.39
C ALA A 5 75.40 -37.32 -11.91
N ALA A 6 75.91 -36.23 -11.35
CA ALA A 6 75.60 -35.85 -9.96
C ALA A 6 74.09 -35.61 -9.82
N LEU A 7 73.46 -36.40 -8.95
CA LEU A 7 72.03 -36.19 -8.61
C LEU A 7 71.89 -34.83 -7.96
N PRO A 8 70.91 -34.06 -8.37
CA PRO A 8 70.65 -32.73 -7.75
C PRO A 8 70.37 -32.87 -6.27
N GLN A 9 71.14 -32.24 -5.40
CA GLN A 9 70.99 -32.26 -3.99
C GLN A 9 69.67 -31.51 -3.60
N PRO A 10 68.84 -32.03 -2.68
CA PRO A 10 67.63 -31.37 -2.26
C PRO A 10 68.01 -30.07 -1.58
N LEU A 11 67.31 -28.96 -1.98
CA LEU A 11 67.50 -27.63 -1.41
C LEU A 11 67.27 -27.62 0.12
N PRO A 12 68.06 -26.88 0.89
CA PRO A 12 67.88 -26.71 2.34
C PRO A 12 66.47 -26.31 2.67
N ALA A 13 65.94 -26.68 3.88
CA ALA A 13 64.57 -26.51 4.27
C ALA A 13 64.16 -24.99 4.36
N ASP A 14 65.09 -24.13 4.76
CA ASP A 14 64.96 -22.69 4.80
C ASP A 14 64.75 -22.05 3.42
N VAL A 15 65.49 -22.53 2.43
CA VAL A 15 65.36 -22.08 1.02
C VAL A 15 64.01 -22.53 0.43
N ARG A 16 63.52 -23.74 0.79
CA ARG A 16 62.19 -24.21 0.36
C ARG A 16 61.09 -23.38 0.98
N LEU A 17 61.21 -23.08 2.31
CA LEU A 17 60.23 -22.23 3.01
C LEU A 17 60.23 -20.81 2.43
N MET A 18 61.41 -20.22 2.19
CA MET A 18 61.52 -18.88 1.60
C MET A 18 60.92 -18.81 0.19
N ARG A 19 61.11 -19.83 -0.66
CA ARG A 19 60.48 -19.94 -1.98
C ARG A 19 58.95 -20.10 -1.85
N ALA A 20 58.47 -20.90 -0.92
CA ALA A 20 57.04 -21.08 -0.72
C ALA A 20 56.37 -19.75 -0.26
N VAL A 21 56.99 -19.03 0.68
CA VAL A 21 56.52 -17.71 1.10
C VAL A 21 56.58 -16.69 -0.03
N ALA A 22 57.68 -16.63 -0.79
CA ALA A 22 57.81 -15.74 -1.94
C ALA A 22 56.72 -16.04 -3.00
N ASN A 23 56.49 -17.32 -3.36
CA ASN A 23 55.45 -17.71 -4.29
C ASN A 23 54.04 -17.33 -3.76
N ALA A 24 53.76 -17.54 -2.46
CA ALA A 24 52.51 -17.16 -1.86
C ALA A 24 52.28 -15.62 -1.96
N VAL A 25 53.33 -14.82 -1.67
CA VAL A 25 53.24 -13.35 -1.80
C VAL A 25 53.02 -12.93 -3.26
N PHE A 26 53.73 -13.56 -4.23
CA PHE A 26 53.50 -13.27 -5.65
C PHE A 26 52.09 -13.64 -6.12
N VAL A 27 51.56 -14.80 -5.68
CA VAL A 27 50.19 -15.21 -6.00
C VAL A 27 49.17 -14.24 -5.41
N LEU A 28 49.36 -13.83 -4.16
CA LEU A 28 48.48 -12.82 -3.52
C LEU A 28 48.55 -11.45 -4.23
N ALA A 29 49.74 -11.00 -4.59
CA ALA A 29 49.95 -9.77 -5.35
C ALA A 29 49.28 -9.84 -6.73
N ALA A 30 49.47 -10.93 -7.44
CA ALA A 30 48.83 -11.16 -8.75
C ALA A 30 47.31 -11.18 -8.63
N LEU A 31 46.76 -11.84 -7.60
CA LEU A 31 45.34 -11.86 -7.33
C LEU A 31 44.80 -10.45 -7.02
N ALA A 32 45.51 -9.67 -6.21
CA ALA A 32 45.15 -8.29 -5.89
C ALA A 32 45.12 -7.39 -7.14
N VAL A 33 46.10 -7.56 -8.05
CA VAL A 33 46.15 -6.82 -9.33
C VAL A 33 44.97 -7.21 -10.22
N VAL A 34 44.63 -8.49 -10.31
CA VAL A 34 43.47 -8.99 -11.10
C VAL A 34 42.17 -8.45 -10.54
N VAL A 35 41.98 -8.53 -9.21
CA VAL A 35 40.78 -7.98 -8.55
C VAL A 35 40.69 -6.46 -8.76
N GLY A 36 41.77 -5.73 -8.61
CA GLY A 36 41.85 -4.30 -8.87
C GLY A 36 41.49 -3.94 -10.32
N ALA A 37 42.04 -4.70 -11.29
CA ALA A 37 41.74 -4.51 -12.71
C ALA A 37 40.25 -4.80 -13.02
N LEU A 38 39.69 -5.89 -12.50
CA LEU A 38 38.26 -6.21 -12.66
C LEU A 38 37.37 -5.13 -12.06
N TRP A 39 37.71 -4.63 -10.87
CA TRP A 39 37.00 -3.55 -10.21
C TRP A 39 37.05 -2.23 -10.99
N TRP A 40 38.22 -1.92 -11.56
CA TRP A 40 38.41 -0.76 -12.43
C TRP A 40 37.60 -0.88 -13.71
N VAL A 41 37.62 -2.03 -14.38
CA VAL A 41 36.85 -2.33 -15.60
C VAL A 41 35.34 -2.21 -15.31
N ALA A 42 34.86 -2.76 -14.19
CA ALA A 42 33.45 -2.67 -13.80
C ALA A 42 32.94 -1.24 -13.61
N ARG A 43 33.85 -0.26 -13.42
CA ARG A 43 33.53 1.19 -13.26
C ARG A 43 33.70 2.00 -14.54
N LEU A 44 34.14 1.38 -15.64
CA LEU A 44 34.30 2.10 -16.90
C LEU A 44 32.95 2.68 -17.37
N PRO A 45 32.93 3.89 -17.97
CA PRO A 45 31.72 4.56 -18.43
C PRO A 45 30.99 3.78 -19.55
N ILE A 46 31.63 2.78 -20.16
CA ILE A 46 31.01 1.89 -21.14
C ILE A 46 29.86 1.06 -20.51
N PHE A 47 29.92 0.82 -19.18
CA PHE A 47 28.89 0.11 -18.43
C PHE A 47 27.94 1.05 -17.66
N ALA A 48 27.97 2.35 -17.96
CA ALA A 48 26.99 3.28 -17.43
C ALA A 48 25.58 2.92 -17.95
N ILE A 49 24.57 3.01 -17.09
CA ILE A 49 23.17 2.79 -17.48
C ILE A 49 22.76 3.89 -18.48
N ARG A 50 22.45 3.50 -19.72
CA ARG A 50 22.08 4.42 -20.81
C ARG A 50 20.59 4.44 -21.08
N ALA A 51 19.87 3.35 -20.77
CA ALA A 51 18.44 3.28 -21.01
C ALA A 51 17.71 2.63 -19.84
N ILE A 52 16.55 3.21 -19.51
CA ILE A 52 15.59 2.66 -18.56
C ILE A 52 14.32 2.38 -19.33
N ARG A 53 13.95 1.12 -19.45
CA ARG A 53 12.67 0.70 -20.01
C ARG A 53 11.69 0.57 -18.86
N ILE A 54 10.59 1.30 -18.94
CA ILE A 54 9.51 1.25 -17.97
C ILE A 54 8.34 0.55 -18.64
N ASP A 55 7.89 -0.56 -18.05
CA ASP A 55 6.75 -1.36 -18.48
C ASP A 55 5.77 -1.50 -17.31
N GLY A 56 4.50 -1.77 -17.58
CA GLY A 56 3.47 -2.02 -16.56
C GLY A 56 2.34 -1.00 -16.59
N ASP A 57 1.58 -0.95 -15.49
CA ASP A 57 0.45 -0.04 -15.33
C ASP A 57 0.98 1.33 -14.90
N VAL A 58 0.90 2.31 -15.79
CA VAL A 58 1.38 3.68 -15.59
C VAL A 58 0.33 4.68 -16.09
N ALA A 59 -0.92 4.51 -15.63
CA ALA A 59 -2.04 5.33 -16.07
C ALA A 59 -1.98 6.76 -15.50
N ARG A 60 -1.54 6.91 -14.24
CA ARG A 60 -1.51 8.20 -13.52
C ARG A 60 -0.14 8.89 -13.58
N ASN A 61 0.93 8.15 -13.81
CA ASN A 61 2.28 8.69 -13.96
C ASN A 61 2.79 8.53 -15.38
N SER A 62 3.28 9.61 -16.01
CA SER A 62 3.98 9.45 -17.27
C SER A 62 5.35 8.82 -17.08
N ALA A 63 5.77 7.93 -17.99
CA ALA A 63 7.11 7.34 -17.96
C ALA A 63 8.22 8.41 -17.96
N THR A 64 7.94 9.58 -18.53
CA THR A 64 8.85 10.73 -18.56
C THR A 64 9.01 11.34 -17.15
N THR A 65 7.90 11.56 -16.43
CA THR A 65 7.90 12.10 -15.07
C THR A 65 8.62 11.16 -14.11
N ILE A 66 8.32 9.86 -14.18
CA ILE A 66 9.00 8.83 -13.37
C ILE A 66 10.51 8.86 -13.63
N ARG A 67 10.91 8.87 -14.90
CA ARG A 67 12.32 8.90 -15.28
C ARG A 67 13.01 10.17 -14.76
N ALA A 68 12.40 11.33 -14.88
CA ALA A 68 12.96 12.59 -14.39
C ALA A 68 13.17 12.59 -12.87
N ASN A 69 12.25 12.00 -12.09
CA ASN A 69 12.33 11.94 -10.63
C ASN A 69 13.31 10.88 -10.12
N VAL A 70 13.52 9.80 -10.87
CA VAL A 70 14.33 8.65 -10.44
C VAL A 70 15.75 8.71 -10.98
N ALA A 71 15.95 9.15 -12.23
CA ALA A 71 17.27 9.16 -12.87
C ALA A 71 18.37 9.83 -12.03
N PRO A 72 18.15 10.99 -11.36
CA PRO A 72 19.18 11.62 -10.53
C PRO A 72 19.59 10.78 -9.30
N LYS A 73 18.70 9.89 -8.85
CA LYS A 73 18.92 9.02 -7.68
C LYS A 73 19.70 7.75 -8.04
N LEU A 74 19.82 7.42 -9.33
CA LEU A 74 20.52 6.24 -9.80
C LEU A 74 22.02 6.51 -9.85
N LYS A 75 22.76 5.88 -8.93
CA LYS A 75 24.25 6.01 -8.87
C LYS A 75 24.89 4.65 -9.10
N GLY A 76 25.83 4.60 -10.06
CA GLY A 76 26.60 3.40 -10.36
C GLY A 76 26.56 2.98 -11.82
N SER A 77 27.29 1.89 -12.14
CA SER A 77 27.32 1.24 -13.45
C SER A 77 26.38 0.02 -13.43
N PHE A 78 26.27 -0.66 -14.56
CA PHE A 78 25.54 -1.92 -14.70
C PHE A 78 25.89 -2.95 -13.60
N PHE A 79 27.15 -3.02 -13.18
CA PHE A 79 27.61 -3.97 -12.16
C PHE A 79 27.48 -3.44 -10.73
N THR A 80 27.66 -2.14 -10.53
CA THR A 80 27.76 -1.53 -9.19
C THR A 80 26.46 -0.88 -8.69
N LEU A 81 25.47 -0.70 -9.58
CA LEU A 81 24.17 -0.14 -9.21
C LEU A 81 23.46 -1.02 -8.15
N ASN A 82 23.00 -0.41 -7.09
CA ASN A 82 22.21 -1.10 -6.07
C ASN A 82 20.73 -1.21 -6.49
N LEU A 83 20.30 -2.43 -6.87
CA LEU A 83 18.91 -2.65 -7.32
C LEU A 83 17.88 -2.41 -6.22
N ALA A 84 18.21 -2.66 -4.95
CA ALA A 84 17.27 -2.42 -3.84
C ALA A 84 17.03 -0.91 -3.65
N GLN A 85 18.09 -0.10 -3.69
CA GLN A 85 17.97 1.36 -3.67
C GLN A 85 17.27 1.91 -4.90
N THR A 86 17.55 1.33 -6.07
CA THR A 86 16.86 1.69 -7.32
C THR A 86 15.36 1.40 -7.19
N ARG A 87 14.97 0.22 -6.71
CA ARG A 87 13.58 -0.14 -6.48
C ARG A 87 12.91 0.84 -5.52
N ALA A 88 13.51 1.11 -4.38
CA ALA A 88 12.99 2.07 -3.41
C ALA A 88 12.82 3.48 -3.99
N ALA A 89 13.72 3.90 -4.90
CA ALA A 89 13.61 5.19 -5.59
C ALA A 89 12.39 5.26 -6.54
N PHE A 90 12.02 4.15 -7.18
CA PHE A 90 10.79 4.06 -7.98
C PHE A 90 9.54 4.00 -7.09
N GLU A 91 9.57 3.21 -6.01
CA GLU A 91 8.47 3.07 -5.06
C GLU A 91 8.20 4.34 -4.23
N ALA A 92 9.15 5.27 -4.19
CA ALA A 92 8.97 6.60 -3.59
C ALA A 92 8.26 7.60 -4.52
N VAL A 93 7.93 7.22 -5.74
CA VAL A 93 7.14 8.07 -6.65
C VAL A 93 5.65 7.88 -6.29
N PRO A 94 4.89 8.97 -6.10
CA PRO A 94 3.44 8.88 -5.85
C PRO A 94 2.75 7.96 -6.86
N TRP A 95 1.77 7.23 -6.41
CA TRP A 95 1.01 6.21 -7.17
C TRP A 95 1.76 4.93 -7.50
N VAL A 96 3.08 4.84 -7.33
CA VAL A 96 3.82 3.59 -7.55
C VAL A 96 3.72 2.71 -6.32
N ARG A 97 2.97 1.61 -6.43
CA ARG A 97 2.81 0.62 -5.36
C ARG A 97 4.02 -0.32 -5.26
N ARG A 98 4.49 -0.79 -6.40
CA ARG A 98 5.57 -1.76 -6.47
C ARG A 98 6.41 -1.56 -7.71
N ALA A 99 7.71 -1.69 -7.58
CA ALA A 99 8.66 -1.70 -8.68
C ALA A 99 9.47 -2.99 -8.72
N VAL A 100 9.54 -3.64 -9.87
CA VAL A 100 10.40 -4.79 -10.10
C VAL A 100 11.50 -4.38 -11.08
N VAL A 101 12.74 -4.32 -10.61
CA VAL A 101 13.88 -3.81 -11.37
C VAL A 101 14.80 -4.95 -11.76
N HIS A 102 15.08 -5.07 -13.06
CA HIS A 102 16.01 -6.05 -13.62
C HIS A 102 17.09 -5.36 -14.46
N ARG A 103 18.29 -5.93 -14.41
CA ARG A 103 19.36 -5.54 -15.32
C ARG A 103 19.17 -6.25 -16.66
N VAL A 104 19.28 -5.48 -17.74
CA VAL A 104 19.29 -6.00 -19.12
C VAL A 104 20.63 -5.64 -19.74
N TRP A 105 21.43 -6.67 -20.00
CA TRP A 105 22.78 -6.49 -20.55
C TRP A 105 22.73 -5.76 -21.91
N PRO A 106 23.70 -4.89 -22.25
CA PRO A 106 24.89 -4.54 -21.46
C PRO A 106 24.74 -3.29 -20.56
N ASP A 107 23.78 -2.41 -20.79
CA ASP A 107 23.73 -1.05 -20.23
C ASP A 107 22.30 -0.57 -19.91
N ARG A 108 21.34 -1.51 -19.76
CA ARG A 108 19.92 -1.17 -19.61
C ARG A 108 19.34 -1.67 -18.27
N LEU A 109 18.29 -0.96 -17.83
CA LEU A 109 17.40 -1.42 -16.78
C LEU A 109 16.01 -1.65 -17.38
N SER A 110 15.37 -2.74 -17.00
CA SER A 110 13.94 -2.97 -17.21
C SER A 110 13.26 -2.84 -15.86
N VAL A 111 12.26 -1.98 -15.79
CA VAL A 111 11.48 -1.68 -14.59
C VAL A 111 10.03 -1.95 -14.90
N ARG A 112 9.44 -2.91 -14.19
CA ARG A 112 7.99 -3.13 -14.23
C ARG A 112 7.36 -2.46 -13.02
N LEU A 113 6.41 -1.58 -13.27
CA LEU A 113 5.69 -0.84 -12.26
C LEU A 113 4.26 -1.37 -12.11
N GLU A 114 3.78 -1.33 -10.88
CA GLU A 114 2.40 -1.56 -10.49
C GLU A 114 1.93 -0.30 -9.75
N GLU A 115 0.87 0.33 -10.24
CA GLU A 115 0.31 1.53 -9.60
C GLU A 115 -0.73 1.16 -8.54
N HIS A 116 -0.86 2.05 -7.54
CA HIS A 116 -1.99 2.01 -6.62
C HIS A 116 -3.29 2.30 -7.37
N ARG A 117 -4.33 1.57 -7.02
CA ARG A 117 -5.72 1.87 -7.43
C ARG A 117 -6.45 2.32 -6.19
N ALA A 118 -6.83 3.60 -6.16
CA ALA A 118 -7.56 4.16 -5.04
C ALA A 118 -8.93 3.47 -4.90
N ALA A 119 -9.32 3.18 -3.65
CA ALA A 119 -10.59 2.57 -3.28
C ALA A 119 -11.33 3.40 -2.23
N ALA A 120 -10.62 4.24 -1.46
CA ALA A 120 -11.19 5.14 -0.48
C ALA A 120 -10.22 6.29 -0.18
N LEU A 121 -10.75 7.37 0.38
CA LEU A 121 -10.02 8.40 1.09
C LEU A 121 -9.74 7.93 2.51
N TRP A 122 -8.59 8.28 3.07
CA TRP A 122 -8.23 8.03 4.46
C TRP A 122 -8.15 9.36 5.19
N HIS A 123 -9.14 9.63 6.03
CA HIS A 123 -9.12 10.81 6.88
C HIS A 123 -8.21 10.56 8.08
N ALA A 124 -7.10 11.30 8.16
CA ALA A 124 -6.14 11.20 9.23
C ALA A 124 -6.33 12.33 10.25
N ASP A 125 -6.10 12.01 11.53
CA ASP A 125 -6.22 12.98 12.64
C ASP A 125 -5.23 14.16 12.52
N ASP A 126 -4.18 14.01 11.71
CA ASP A 126 -3.16 15.05 11.44
C ASP A 126 -3.60 16.08 10.40
N GLY A 127 -4.79 15.91 9.81
CA GLY A 127 -5.34 16.80 8.77
C GLY A 127 -4.73 16.58 7.37
N ASN A 128 -3.88 15.57 7.20
CA ASN A 128 -3.33 15.20 5.90
C ASN A 128 -4.09 13.97 5.37
N ASP A 129 -5.11 14.21 4.56
CA ASP A 129 -5.85 13.13 3.93
C ASP A 129 -4.94 12.34 2.99
N ARG A 130 -5.06 11.01 3.08
CA ARG A 130 -4.31 10.03 2.29
C ARG A 130 -5.28 9.19 1.48
N LEU A 131 -4.78 8.22 0.77
CA LEU A 131 -5.59 7.30 -0.02
C LEU A 131 -5.44 5.86 0.48
N VAL A 132 -6.50 5.08 0.35
CA VAL A 132 -6.48 3.63 0.56
C VAL A 132 -6.62 2.96 -0.80
N ASN A 133 -5.72 2.02 -1.11
CA ASN A 133 -5.80 1.26 -2.35
C ASN A 133 -6.74 0.05 -2.25
N THR A 134 -6.97 -0.61 -3.38
CA THR A 134 -7.81 -1.82 -3.47
C THR A 134 -7.28 -3.02 -2.67
N GLN A 135 -6.06 -2.96 -2.15
CA GLN A 135 -5.46 -3.95 -1.25
C GLN A 135 -5.59 -3.55 0.23
N GLY A 136 -6.16 -2.38 0.52
CA GLY A 136 -6.31 -1.86 1.88
C GLY A 136 -5.06 -1.17 2.44
N GLU A 137 -4.05 -0.89 1.61
CA GLU A 137 -2.83 -0.19 2.00
C GLU A 137 -3.05 1.32 1.92
N VAL A 138 -2.65 2.06 2.97
CA VAL A 138 -2.65 3.53 2.96
C VAL A 138 -1.42 4.02 2.19
N PHE A 139 -1.59 4.98 1.31
CA PHE A 139 -0.50 5.58 0.55
C PHE A 139 -0.69 7.09 0.37
N GLU A 140 0.43 7.79 0.14
CA GLU A 140 0.44 9.23 -0.06
C GLU A 140 0.42 9.56 -1.55
N ALA A 141 -0.61 10.30 -1.97
CA ALA A 141 -0.71 10.90 -3.28
C ALA A 141 -1.60 12.15 -3.21
N ASN A 142 -1.66 12.93 -4.29
CA ASN A 142 -2.54 14.08 -4.34
C ASN A 142 -4.00 13.61 -4.38
N VAL A 143 -4.77 13.96 -3.35
CA VAL A 143 -6.21 13.61 -3.24
C VAL A 143 -7.02 14.22 -4.38
N GLY A 144 -6.62 15.40 -4.89
CA GLY A 144 -7.26 16.03 -6.05
C GLY A 144 -7.23 15.19 -7.33
N ASP A 145 -6.31 14.22 -7.44
CA ASP A 145 -6.24 13.33 -8.61
C ASP A 145 -7.43 12.33 -8.67
N VAL A 146 -8.22 12.21 -7.60
CA VAL A 146 -9.35 11.26 -7.45
C VAL A 146 -10.68 11.93 -7.09
N GLU A 147 -10.79 13.26 -7.17
CA GLU A 147 -12.03 13.99 -6.85
C GLU A 147 -13.23 13.50 -7.67
N ASP A 148 -13.01 13.14 -8.93
CA ASP A 148 -14.07 12.66 -9.83
C ASP A 148 -14.44 11.18 -9.59
N ASP A 149 -13.66 10.44 -8.79
CA ASP A 149 -13.83 8.99 -8.61
C ASP A 149 -14.94 8.65 -7.57
N ALA A 150 -15.53 9.66 -6.90
CA ALA A 150 -16.60 9.51 -5.88
C ALA A 150 -16.28 8.41 -4.84
N LEU A 151 -15.07 8.42 -4.29
CA LEU A 151 -14.58 7.43 -3.34
C LEU A 151 -15.15 7.67 -1.94
N PRO A 152 -15.46 6.60 -1.17
CA PRO A 152 -15.85 6.74 0.23
C PRO A 152 -14.67 7.22 1.09
N THR A 153 -14.99 7.90 2.18
CA THR A 153 -14.01 8.34 3.19
C THR A 153 -13.98 7.36 4.36
N PHE A 154 -12.79 6.91 4.73
CA PHE A 154 -12.57 6.07 5.91
C PHE A 154 -11.91 6.86 7.02
N SER A 155 -12.40 6.73 8.25
CA SER A 155 -11.82 7.32 9.45
C SER A 155 -11.69 6.26 10.55
N GLY A 156 -10.46 6.03 11.01
CA GLY A 156 -10.15 5.00 12.00
C GLY A 156 -8.71 5.07 12.49
N ALA A 157 -8.35 4.18 13.42
CA ALA A 157 -6.99 4.09 13.92
C ALA A 157 -6.02 3.61 12.82
N GLU A 158 -4.77 4.03 12.88
CA GLU A 158 -3.72 3.55 11.96
C GLU A 158 -3.67 2.02 11.92
N GLY A 159 -3.48 1.47 10.71
CA GLY A 159 -3.43 0.02 10.49
C GLY A 159 -4.81 -0.67 10.35
N THR A 160 -5.94 0.05 10.49
CA THR A 160 -7.28 -0.53 10.32
C THR A 160 -7.82 -0.43 8.89
N SER A 161 -7.13 0.23 7.98
CA SER A 161 -7.59 0.52 6.61
C SER A 161 -8.03 -0.72 5.82
N ALA A 162 -7.26 -1.80 5.89
CA ALA A 162 -7.60 -3.06 5.21
C ALA A 162 -8.88 -3.70 5.79
N HIS A 163 -9.05 -3.67 7.11
CA HIS A 163 -10.26 -4.13 7.78
C HIS A 163 -11.46 -3.26 7.40
N MET A 164 -11.30 -1.95 7.37
CA MET A 164 -12.35 -1.01 6.98
C MET A 164 -12.76 -1.19 5.52
N LEU A 165 -11.81 -1.41 4.62
CA LEU A 165 -12.10 -1.71 3.22
C LEU A 165 -12.90 -3.01 3.08
N ALA A 166 -12.51 -4.08 3.79
CA ALA A 166 -13.25 -5.34 3.78
C ALA A 166 -14.67 -5.17 4.32
N MET A 167 -14.85 -4.39 5.39
CA MET A 167 -16.16 -4.12 5.97
C MET A 167 -17.00 -3.25 5.04
N TYR A 168 -16.46 -2.23 4.42
CA TYR A 168 -17.13 -1.40 3.41
C TYR A 168 -17.67 -2.25 2.25
N GLN A 169 -16.85 -3.15 1.72
CA GLN A 169 -17.24 -4.05 0.61
C GLN A 169 -18.41 -4.98 0.99
N ARG A 170 -18.57 -5.30 2.26
CA ARG A 170 -19.69 -6.10 2.78
C ARG A 170 -20.92 -5.25 3.07
N LEU A 171 -20.76 -4.04 3.61
CA LEU A 171 -21.85 -3.15 4.00
C LEU A 171 -22.50 -2.45 2.79
N GLN A 172 -21.72 -1.97 1.83
CA GLN A 172 -22.22 -1.23 0.68
C GLN A 172 -23.32 -2.01 -0.10
N PRO A 173 -23.19 -3.30 -0.42
CA PRO A 173 -24.27 -4.06 -1.07
C PRO A 173 -25.53 -4.23 -0.22
N VAL A 174 -25.41 -4.15 1.10
CA VAL A 174 -26.57 -4.23 2.01
C VAL A 174 -27.38 -2.94 1.95
N PHE A 175 -26.73 -1.80 2.04
CA PHE A 175 -27.39 -0.49 2.01
C PHE A 175 -27.81 -0.05 0.61
N ALA A 176 -27.14 -0.52 -0.43
CA ALA A 176 -27.55 -0.31 -1.82
C ALA A 176 -28.97 -0.83 -2.12
N LYS A 177 -29.51 -1.79 -1.34
CA LYS A 177 -30.90 -2.23 -1.43
C LYS A 177 -31.92 -1.16 -1.04
N LEU A 178 -31.47 -0.09 -0.41
CA LEU A 178 -32.27 1.08 -0.02
C LEU A 178 -31.91 2.32 -0.86
N ASP A 179 -31.16 2.14 -1.95
CA ASP A 179 -30.60 3.22 -2.78
C ASP A 179 -29.74 4.21 -1.95
N MET A 180 -28.99 3.67 -0.97
CA MET A 180 -28.10 4.43 -0.10
C MET A 180 -26.65 4.08 -0.40
N THR A 181 -25.84 5.11 -0.70
CA THR A 181 -24.39 4.97 -0.92
C THR A 181 -23.64 5.44 0.32
N ILE A 182 -22.73 4.61 0.82
CA ILE A 182 -21.89 4.97 1.96
C ILE A 182 -20.87 6.02 1.49
N ASP A 183 -20.94 7.22 2.06
CA ASP A 183 -20.01 8.32 1.86
C ASP A 183 -18.85 8.24 2.86
N THR A 184 -19.19 8.06 4.15
CA THR A 184 -18.17 7.94 5.20
C THR A 184 -18.37 6.69 6.03
N LEU A 185 -17.28 5.95 6.26
CA LEU A 185 -17.21 4.81 7.17
C LEU A 185 -16.27 5.15 8.32
N ASN A 186 -16.74 5.08 9.54
CA ASN A 186 -15.96 5.39 10.73
C ASN A 186 -15.83 4.16 11.64
N LEU A 187 -14.60 3.88 12.09
CA LEU A 187 -14.28 2.88 13.10
C LEU A 187 -13.61 3.55 14.29
N SER A 188 -14.37 3.75 15.36
CA SER A 188 -13.82 4.33 16.58
C SER A 188 -12.73 3.46 17.20
N GLY A 189 -11.81 4.07 17.96
CA GLY A 189 -10.75 3.34 18.68
C GLY A 189 -11.27 2.31 19.71
N ARG A 190 -12.59 2.31 19.98
CA ARG A 190 -13.27 1.31 20.84
C ARG A 190 -13.99 0.22 20.03
N GLY A 191 -13.79 0.15 18.72
CA GLY A 191 -14.37 -0.85 17.83
C GLY A 191 -15.86 -0.63 17.51
N SER A 192 -16.35 0.61 17.58
CA SER A 192 -17.72 0.94 17.17
C SER A 192 -17.74 1.47 15.74
N TRP A 193 -18.60 0.89 14.92
CA TRP A 193 -18.81 1.27 13.53
C TRP A 193 -19.92 2.32 13.41
N ARG A 194 -19.71 3.28 12.52
CA ARG A 194 -20.68 4.30 12.10
C ARG A 194 -20.55 4.52 10.60
N VAL A 195 -21.67 4.77 9.93
CA VAL A 195 -21.72 5.08 8.50
C VAL A 195 -22.52 6.36 8.28
N GLU A 196 -22.03 7.21 7.40
CA GLU A 196 -22.73 8.36 6.85
C GLU A 196 -22.98 8.12 5.36
N PHE A 197 -24.12 8.54 4.86
CA PHE A 197 -24.53 8.31 3.49
C PHE A 197 -24.57 9.62 2.70
N ASP A 198 -24.44 9.52 1.39
CA ASP A 198 -24.60 10.62 0.43
C ASP A 198 -25.89 11.45 0.63
N SER A 199 -26.96 10.79 1.10
CA SER A 199 -28.25 11.44 1.47
C SER A 199 -28.15 12.31 2.72
N GLY A 200 -27.03 12.29 3.45
CA GLY A 200 -26.84 12.89 4.76
C GLY A 200 -27.51 12.12 5.89
N ALA A 201 -27.90 10.88 5.68
CA ALA A 201 -28.34 9.98 6.74
C ALA A 201 -27.13 9.41 7.49
N ASP A 202 -27.28 9.18 8.80
CA ASP A 202 -26.22 8.69 9.68
C ASP A 202 -26.71 7.48 10.47
N ILE A 203 -25.91 6.41 10.53
CA ILE A 203 -26.28 5.17 11.21
C ILE A 203 -25.16 4.70 12.13
N GLU A 204 -25.50 4.64 13.43
CA GLU A 204 -24.67 3.99 14.44
C GLU A 204 -24.85 2.46 14.37
N LEU A 205 -23.88 1.75 13.78
CA LEU A 205 -23.92 0.30 13.67
C LEU A 205 -23.51 -0.39 14.98
N GLY A 206 -22.66 0.29 15.80
CA GLY A 206 -22.21 -0.19 17.09
C GLY A 206 -21.04 -1.18 17.00
N ARG A 207 -20.79 -1.87 18.13
CA ARG A 207 -19.68 -2.83 18.29
C ARG A 207 -20.12 -4.25 17.99
N GLY A 208 -19.16 -5.11 17.82
CA GLY A 208 -19.32 -6.56 17.63
C GLY A 208 -18.32 -7.09 16.62
N THR A 209 -18.42 -8.38 16.33
CA THR A 209 -17.72 -8.97 15.19
C THR A 209 -18.29 -8.42 13.89
N ASP A 210 -17.52 -8.50 12.80
CA ASP A 210 -17.98 -8.04 11.48
C ASP A 210 -19.31 -8.70 11.07
N ASP A 211 -19.47 -9.98 11.39
CA ASP A 211 -20.69 -10.73 11.08
C ASP A 211 -21.89 -10.27 11.91
N GLU A 212 -21.70 -9.91 13.19
CA GLU A 212 -22.75 -9.34 14.02
C GLU A 212 -23.20 -7.98 13.53
N VAL A 213 -22.25 -7.12 13.15
CA VAL A 213 -22.53 -5.78 12.58
C VAL A 213 -23.26 -5.93 11.25
N LEU A 214 -22.81 -6.83 10.37
CA LEU A 214 -23.46 -7.09 9.10
C LEU A 214 -24.90 -7.64 9.28
N ALA A 215 -25.08 -8.64 10.12
CA ALA A 215 -26.41 -9.23 10.39
C ALA A 215 -27.40 -8.19 10.96
N ARG A 216 -26.91 -7.29 11.78
CA ARG A 216 -27.66 -6.16 12.34
C ARG A 216 -28.07 -5.17 11.26
N SER A 217 -27.14 -4.83 10.37
CA SER A 217 -27.38 -3.96 9.21
C SER A 217 -28.40 -4.57 8.25
N GLU A 218 -28.28 -5.87 7.94
CA GLU A 218 -29.24 -6.58 7.10
C GLU A 218 -30.65 -6.62 7.70
N ARG A 219 -30.76 -6.85 9.01
CA ARG A 219 -32.04 -6.82 9.74
C ARG A 219 -32.69 -5.45 9.64
N PHE A 220 -31.90 -4.39 9.85
CA PHE A 220 -32.33 -3.01 9.71
C PHE A 220 -32.87 -2.71 8.32
N VAL A 221 -32.09 -3.04 7.27
CA VAL A 221 -32.47 -2.80 5.87
C VAL A 221 -33.81 -3.49 5.53
N ARG A 222 -34.01 -4.75 5.96
CA ARG A 222 -35.27 -5.46 5.71
C ARG A 222 -36.49 -4.79 6.34
N THR A 223 -36.34 -4.14 7.47
CA THR A 223 -37.44 -3.56 8.23
C THR A 223 -37.65 -2.07 7.97
N LEU A 224 -36.58 -1.33 7.60
CA LEU A 224 -36.63 0.11 7.35
C LEU A 224 -37.59 0.47 6.20
N THR A 225 -37.65 -0.34 5.14
CA THR A 225 -38.53 -0.09 4.00
C THR A 225 -39.99 0.05 4.42
N GLN A 226 -40.44 -0.77 5.38
CA GLN A 226 -41.80 -0.68 5.91
C GLN A 226 -42.03 0.63 6.68
N VAL A 227 -41.04 1.09 7.42
CA VAL A 227 -41.11 2.34 8.19
C VAL A 227 -41.13 3.54 7.26
N THR A 228 -40.19 3.62 6.30
CA THR A 228 -40.12 4.77 5.38
C THR A 228 -41.34 4.86 4.47
N GLN A 229 -41.88 3.72 4.00
CA GLN A 229 -43.13 3.70 3.22
C GLN A 229 -44.34 4.20 4.03
N ARG A 230 -44.43 3.82 5.30
CA ARG A 230 -45.54 4.25 6.18
C ARG A 230 -45.54 5.74 6.44
N TYR A 231 -44.38 6.35 6.63
CA TYR A 231 -44.23 7.76 6.99
C TYR A 231 -43.89 8.66 5.79
N GLN A 232 -43.55 8.09 4.64
CA GLN A 232 -43.13 8.79 3.41
C GLN A 232 -42.07 9.88 3.66
N ARG A 233 -41.13 9.58 4.55
CA ARG A 233 -40.06 10.48 4.96
C ARG A 233 -38.71 9.78 4.88
N PRO A 234 -37.66 10.45 4.37
CA PRO A 234 -36.34 9.87 4.32
C PRO A 234 -35.72 9.73 5.72
N LEU A 235 -34.83 8.75 5.85
CA LEU A 235 -34.05 8.54 7.06
C LEU A 235 -33.14 9.75 7.32
N GLN A 236 -33.01 10.14 8.57
CA GLN A 236 -32.05 11.13 9.04
C GLN A 236 -30.97 10.48 9.93
N TYR A 237 -31.39 9.61 10.84
CA TYR A 237 -30.49 8.95 11.79
C TYR A 237 -31.07 7.59 12.18
N ALA A 238 -30.20 6.60 12.44
CA ALA A 238 -30.58 5.36 13.07
C ALA A 238 -29.53 4.91 14.08
N ASP A 239 -29.98 4.26 15.15
CA ASP A 239 -29.13 3.65 16.16
C ASP A 239 -29.44 2.16 16.27
N LEU A 240 -28.47 1.34 15.85
CA LEU A 240 -28.60 -0.12 15.78
C LEU A 240 -27.88 -0.83 16.95
N ARG A 241 -27.41 -0.07 17.95
CA ARG A 241 -26.65 -0.62 19.08
C ARG A 241 -27.51 -1.43 20.06
N HIS A 242 -28.82 -1.32 19.96
CA HIS A 242 -29.76 -2.07 20.82
C HIS A 242 -29.87 -3.53 20.35
N ALA A 243 -29.84 -4.48 21.31
CA ALA A 243 -29.88 -5.89 21.00
C ALA A 243 -31.17 -6.34 20.31
N ASP A 244 -32.32 -5.82 20.76
CA ASP A 244 -33.64 -6.27 20.36
C ASP A 244 -34.36 -5.34 19.38
N GLY A 245 -33.71 -4.26 18.93
CA GLY A 245 -34.34 -3.29 18.04
C GLY A 245 -33.39 -2.19 17.60
N TYR A 246 -33.96 -1.16 17.02
CA TYR A 246 -33.23 0.04 16.63
C TYR A 246 -34.10 1.27 16.81
N ALA A 247 -33.46 2.42 17.03
CA ALA A 247 -34.14 3.71 17.03
C ALA A 247 -33.94 4.41 15.68
N VAL A 248 -34.97 5.06 15.15
CA VAL A 248 -34.88 5.83 13.91
C VAL A 248 -35.42 7.24 14.10
N LYS A 249 -34.79 8.18 13.41
CA LYS A 249 -35.27 9.54 13.24
C LYS A 249 -35.43 9.80 11.76
N LEU A 250 -36.65 10.22 11.36
CA LEU A 250 -36.97 10.60 9.99
C LEU A 250 -36.90 12.13 9.84
N LYS A 251 -36.56 12.62 8.65
CA LYS A 251 -36.49 14.06 8.37
C LYS A 251 -37.88 14.71 8.58
N GLY A 252 -37.94 15.76 9.42
CA GLY A 252 -39.16 16.55 9.64
C GLY A 252 -40.16 15.93 10.59
N ILE A 253 -39.80 14.85 11.32
CA ILE A 253 -40.65 14.31 12.41
C ILE A 253 -39.94 14.61 13.74
N THR A 254 -40.65 15.36 14.62
CA THR A 254 -40.24 15.59 16.00
C THR A 254 -41.16 14.83 16.95
N THR A 255 -40.61 14.29 18.04
CA THR A 255 -41.37 13.54 19.07
C THR A 255 -42.38 14.41 19.85
N SER A 256 -42.40 15.72 19.61
CA SER A 256 -43.36 16.66 20.23
C SER A 256 -44.77 16.53 19.69
N ASP A 257 -45.01 15.86 18.59
CA ASP A 257 -46.32 15.72 17.94
C ASP A 257 -47.08 14.45 18.37
N ALA A 258 -46.65 13.77 19.42
CA ALA A 258 -47.48 12.72 20.02
C ALA A 258 -48.73 13.35 20.65
N PRO A 259 -49.96 13.01 20.20
CA PRO A 259 -51.16 13.53 20.81
C PRO A 259 -51.17 13.14 22.28
N ALA A 260 -51.32 14.12 23.16
CA ALA A 260 -51.42 13.91 24.60
C ALA A 260 -52.50 12.85 24.88
N ALA A 261 -52.11 11.71 25.45
CA ALA A 261 -53.05 10.66 25.85
C ALA A 261 -54.12 11.31 26.77
N GLY A 262 -55.36 11.32 26.29
CA GLY A 262 -56.49 12.00 26.94
C GLY A 262 -56.59 11.57 28.39
N LYS A 263 -56.50 12.54 29.31
CA LYS A 263 -56.90 12.40 30.69
C LYS A 263 -58.41 12.06 30.72
N LYS A 264 -58.73 10.79 30.99
CA LYS A 264 -60.08 10.43 31.42
C LYS A 264 -60.37 11.18 32.74
N ARG A 265 -61.28 12.18 32.68
CA ARG A 265 -61.91 12.71 33.86
C ARG A 265 -62.94 11.69 34.31
N ASN A 266 -62.83 11.22 35.54
CA ASN A 266 -63.92 10.72 36.33
C ASN A 266 -64.67 11.89 36.95
#